data_98ac5cd5e9e3a707f1a19e5896cde5f3
#
_entry.id   98ac5cd5e9e3a707f1a19e5896cde5f3
#
_cell.length_a   1.000
_cell.length_b   1.000
_cell.length_c   1.000
_cell.angle_alpha   90.00
_cell.angle_beta   90.00
_cell.angle_gamma   90.00
#
_symmetry.space_group_name_H-M   'P 1'
#
loop_
_entity.id
_entity.type
_entity.pdbx_description
1 polymer ?
#
loop_
_entity_poly.entity_id
_entity_poly.type
_entity_poly.pdbx_seq_one_letter_code
_entity_poly.pdbx_strand_id
1 'polypeptide(L)'
;IYKNQGNQSIIDLTEDDVTEFLYFCKTEGNNSRRMKRRMASISAFYKFLRKKKLITENPMEFMDRPKKDTDVITQTFLTVEQVQELRITLQNLVENADTHHKKHRALQYQCYALFSLSTMARVNAVANTKWEQIDFDNRVVNDVVEKEGYVVTLYFSEEVKELLLGLLEYRKTNNIIDNGYVFVSYTDGKFDKVTNGTLNSWCHIIGEMINVPTLHAHDFRHSGATLYKNAGMSLEDVSALLNHSGTDVTRKFYIRVDKKIISQNKDKFDF
;
A
#
# COMPACT_ATOMS: atom_id res chain seq x y z
N ILE A 1 2.91 24.83 -17.00
CA ILE A 1 2.22 26.06 -17.43
C ILE A 1 3.15 27.25 -17.16
N TYR A 2 3.55 27.51 -15.93
CA TYR A 2 4.33 28.69 -15.53
C TYR A 2 5.67 28.88 -16.25
N LYS A 3 6.33 27.80 -16.66
CA LYS A 3 7.63 27.90 -17.37
C LYS A 3 7.51 28.29 -18.85
N ASN A 4 6.36 28.05 -19.48
CA ASN A 4 6.19 28.26 -20.92
C ASN A 4 5.36 29.51 -21.25
N GLN A 5 4.55 30.02 -20.32
CA GLN A 5 3.60 31.12 -20.53
C GLN A 5 4.10 32.48 -19.97
N GLY A 6 5.36 32.57 -19.57
CA GLY A 6 5.90 33.83 -19.02
C GLY A 6 5.24 34.24 -17.70
N ASN A 7 4.94 35.53 -17.55
CA ASN A 7 4.34 36.07 -16.30
C ASN A 7 2.82 36.09 -16.28
N GLN A 8 2.13 35.22 -17.04
CA GLN A 8 0.69 35.18 -17.05
C GLN A 8 0.16 34.67 -15.69
N SER A 9 -0.84 35.36 -15.17
CA SER A 9 -1.47 34.95 -13.89
C SER A 9 -2.28 33.67 -14.07
N ILE A 10 -2.29 32.81 -13.07
CA ILE A 10 -3.07 31.58 -13.09
C ILE A 10 -4.59 31.84 -13.20
N ILE A 11 -5.06 33.02 -12.82
CA ILE A 11 -6.48 33.41 -12.94
C ILE A 11 -6.86 33.84 -14.36
N ASP A 12 -5.86 34.12 -15.22
CA ASP A 12 -6.05 34.57 -16.60
C ASP A 12 -5.85 33.42 -17.61
N LEU A 13 -5.62 32.19 -17.15
CA LEU A 13 -5.47 31.04 -18.03
C LEU A 13 -6.78 30.66 -18.71
N THR A 14 -6.67 30.37 -20.00
CA THR A 14 -7.77 29.96 -20.88
C THR A 14 -7.89 28.42 -20.92
N GLU A 15 -8.92 27.93 -21.61
CA GLU A 15 -9.08 26.51 -21.94
C GLU A 15 -7.91 25.98 -22.77
N ASP A 16 -7.39 26.81 -23.71
CA ASP A 16 -6.26 26.45 -24.57
C ASP A 16 -4.97 26.27 -23.75
N ASP A 17 -4.68 27.15 -22.80
CA ASP A 17 -3.54 27.03 -21.90
C ASP A 17 -3.57 25.75 -21.08
N VAL A 18 -4.75 25.38 -20.59
CA VAL A 18 -4.93 24.12 -19.83
C VAL A 18 -4.81 22.91 -20.75
N THR A 19 -5.32 23.00 -21.97
CA THR A 19 -5.21 21.96 -22.99
C THR A 19 -3.75 21.71 -23.37
N GLU A 20 -2.97 22.76 -23.62
CA GLU A 20 -1.53 22.65 -23.90
C GLU A 20 -0.77 21.99 -22.74
N PHE A 21 -1.05 22.39 -21.50
CA PHE A 21 -0.47 21.76 -20.32
C PHE A 21 -0.82 20.27 -20.21
N LEU A 22 -2.07 19.91 -20.47
CA LEU A 22 -2.48 18.52 -20.43
C LEU A 22 -1.84 17.70 -21.56
N TYR A 23 -1.71 18.29 -22.74
CA TYR A 23 -0.98 17.67 -23.84
C TYR A 23 0.49 17.42 -23.47
N PHE A 24 1.16 18.41 -22.93
CA PHE A 24 2.52 18.26 -22.40
C PHE A 24 2.61 17.13 -21.36
N CYS A 25 1.67 17.10 -20.41
CA CYS A 25 1.64 16.00 -19.43
C CYS A 25 1.48 14.63 -20.09
N LYS A 26 0.73 14.52 -21.18
CA LYS A 26 0.54 13.28 -21.93
C LYS A 26 1.81 12.86 -22.65
N THR A 27 2.53 13.79 -23.28
CA THR A 27 3.81 13.52 -23.96
C THR A 27 4.90 13.10 -22.98
N GLU A 28 4.86 13.60 -21.73
CA GLU A 28 5.70 13.16 -20.61
C GLU A 28 5.31 11.77 -20.02
N GLY A 29 4.47 11.00 -20.70
CA GLY A 29 4.13 9.62 -20.34
C GLY A 29 3.09 9.48 -19.23
N ASN A 30 2.31 10.54 -18.92
CA ASN A 30 1.23 10.39 -17.95
C ASN A 30 0.07 9.57 -18.54
N ASN A 31 -0.30 8.48 -17.86
CA ASN A 31 -1.45 7.66 -18.21
C ASN A 31 -2.80 8.37 -17.94
N SER A 32 -3.90 7.87 -18.50
CA SER A 32 -5.25 8.45 -18.35
C SER A 32 -5.66 8.64 -16.89
N ARG A 33 -5.30 7.75 -15.98
CA ARG A 33 -5.64 7.87 -14.56
C ARG A 33 -4.93 9.06 -13.91
N ARG A 34 -3.67 9.31 -14.27
CA ARG A 34 -2.89 10.46 -13.81
C ARG A 34 -3.42 11.75 -14.41
N MET A 35 -3.78 11.72 -15.70
CA MET A 35 -4.42 12.84 -16.40
C MET A 35 -5.75 13.22 -15.74
N LYS A 36 -6.63 12.26 -15.47
CA LYS A 36 -7.90 12.49 -14.75
C LYS A 36 -7.70 13.16 -13.40
N ARG A 37 -6.69 12.73 -12.62
CA ARG A 37 -6.38 13.38 -11.35
C ARG A 37 -5.91 14.82 -11.51
N ARG A 38 -5.04 15.10 -12.49
CA ARG A 38 -4.60 16.47 -12.79
C ARG A 38 -5.77 17.36 -13.16
N MET A 39 -6.62 16.90 -14.08
CA MET A 39 -7.83 17.61 -14.48
C MET A 39 -8.79 17.86 -13.31
N ALA A 40 -8.99 16.86 -12.43
CA ALA A 40 -9.82 17.02 -11.24
C ALA A 40 -9.27 18.09 -10.29
N SER A 41 -7.96 18.12 -10.08
CA SER A 41 -7.30 19.12 -9.22
C SER A 41 -7.43 20.54 -9.81
N ILE A 42 -7.18 20.70 -11.12
CA ILE A 42 -7.33 21.98 -11.81
C ILE A 42 -8.81 22.44 -11.77
N SER A 43 -9.74 21.54 -12.08
CA SER A 43 -11.18 21.84 -12.02
C SER A 43 -11.64 22.26 -10.62
N ALA A 44 -11.15 21.59 -9.57
CA ALA A 44 -11.47 21.94 -8.19
C ALA A 44 -10.95 23.35 -7.82
N PHE A 45 -9.74 23.68 -8.28
CA PHE A 45 -9.13 24.98 -8.06
C PHE A 45 -9.94 26.11 -8.77
N TYR A 46 -10.28 25.95 -10.04
CA TYR A 46 -11.06 26.96 -10.74
C TYR A 46 -12.51 27.10 -10.23
N LYS A 47 -13.13 26.00 -9.77
CA LYS A 47 -14.40 26.05 -9.05
C LYS A 47 -14.29 26.87 -7.76
N PHE A 48 -13.19 26.73 -7.03
CA PHE A 48 -12.94 27.54 -5.84
C PHE A 48 -12.77 29.03 -6.20
N LEU A 49 -11.97 29.37 -7.22
CA LEU A 49 -11.79 30.75 -7.68
C LEU A 49 -13.12 31.40 -8.09
N ARG A 50 -13.95 30.68 -8.85
CA ARG A 50 -15.29 31.13 -9.27
C ARG A 50 -16.21 31.36 -8.03
N LYS A 51 -16.18 30.44 -7.06
CA LYS A 51 -16.92 30.60 -5.79
C LYS A 51 -16.48 31.85 -5.02
N LYS A 52 -15.20 32.19 -5.10
CA LYS A 52 -14.64 33.42 -4.49
C LYS A 52 -14.84 34.66 -5.36
N LYS A 53 -15.50 34.55 -6.52
CA LYS A 53 -15.71 35.64 -7.48
C LYS A 53 -14.42 36.29 -7.98
N LEU A 54 -13.32 35.53 -8.01
CA LEU A 54 -12.02 35.95 -8.53
C LEU A 54 -11.92 35.76 -10.05
N ILE A 55 -12.76 34.92 -10.62
CA ILE A 55 -12.92 34.68 -12.05
C ILE A 55 -14.41 34.59 -12.39
N THR A 56 -14.76 34.89 -13.65
CA THR A 56 -16.12 34.74 -14.20
C THR A 56 -16.29 33.39 -14.90
N GLU A 57 -15.28 32.94 -15.63
CA GLU A 57 -15.29 31.71 -16.42
C GLU A 57 -14.36 30.67 -15.86
N ASN A 58 -14.71 29.41 -16.05
CA ASN A 58 -13.89 28.29 -15.61
C ASN A 58 -13.32 27.57 -16.85
N PRO A 59 -12.00 27.64 -17.09
CA PRO A 59 -11.37 27.02 -18.27
C PRO A 59 -11.49 25.51 -18.34
N MET A 60 -12.02 24.88 -17.29
CA MET A 60 -12.25 23.44 -17.22
C MET A 60 -13.70 23.03 -17.44
N GLU A 61 -14.62 24.00 -17.71
CA GLU A 61 -16.06 23.75 -17.65
C GLU A 61 -16.52 22.75 -18.73
N PHE A 62 -15.97 22.87 -19.93
CA PHE A 62 -16.36 22.06 -21.09
C PHE A 62 -15.31 21.03 -21.51
N MET A 63 -14.20 20.90 -20.76
CA MET A 63 -13.14 19.98 -21.13
C MET A 63 -13.53 18.51 -20.93
N ASP A 64 -13.38 17.72 -21.97
CA ASP A 64 -13.59 16.28 -21.94
C ASP A 64 -12.55 15.56 -21.08
N ARG A 65 -13.01 14.61 -20.28
CA ARG A 65 -12.11 13.76 -19.50
C ARG A 65 -11.54 12.65 -20.37
N PRO A 66 -10.23 12.32 -20.23
CA PRO A 66 -9.63 11.21 -20.97
C PRO A 66 -10.43 9.92 -20.81
N LYS A 67 -10.62 9.17 -21.87
CA LYS A 67 -11.19 7.82 -21.79
C LYS A 67 -10.32 6.94 -20.88
N LYS A 68 -10.92 5.93 -20.28
CA LYS A 68 -10.19 4.99 -19.46
C LYS A 68 -9.28 4.16 -20.35
N ASP A 69 -7.98 4.06 -19.99
CA ASP A 69 -7.08 3.11 -20.66
C ASP A 69 -7.62 1.70 -20.45
N THR A 70 -7.41 0.81 -21.42
CA THR A 70 -7.60 -0.61 -21.20
C THR A 70 -6.70 -1.05 -20.08
N ASP A 71 -7.28 -1.51 -18.96
CA ASP A 71 -6.53 -1.96 -17.81
C ASP A 71 -5.70 -3.19 -18.22
N VAL A 72 -4.42 -2.99 -18.49
CA VAL A 72 -3.45 -4.09 -18.46
C VAL A 72 -3.32 -4.46 -16.98
N ILE A 73 -3.91 -5.60 -16.60
CA ILE A 73 -3.83 -6.10 -15.23
C ILE A 73 -2.47 -6.76 -15.10
N THR A 74 -1.53 -6.01 -14.56
CA THR A 74 -0.31 -6.58 -14.01
C THR A 74 -0.65 -7.31 -12.71
N GLN A 75 -0.15 -8.53 -12.55
CA GLN A 75 -0.21 -9.24 -11.28
C GLN A 75 0.52 -8.41 -10.23
N THR A 76 -0.18 -7.99 -9.19
CA THR A 76 0.35 -7.18 -8.09
C THR A 76 0.33 -7.94 -6.77
N PHE A 77 0.53 -9.25 -6.81
CA PHE A 77 0.55 -10.10 -5.61
C PHE A 77 1.62 -11.20 -5.76
N LEU A 78 2.18 -11.59 -4.62
CA LEU A 78 3.15 -12.69 -4.52
C LEU A 78 2.44 -14.03 -4.64
N THR A 79 3.05 -14.98 -5.37
CA THR A 79 2.61 -16.38 -5.39
C THR A 79 2.94 -17.08 -4.07
N VAL A 80 2.42 -18.27 -3.87
CA VAL A 80 2.75 -19.12 -2.70
C VAL A 80 4.25 -19.39 -2.63
N GLU A 81 4.87 -19.71 -3.78
CA GLU A 81 6.29 -19.99 -3.90
C GLU A 81 7.12 -18.75 -3.53
N GLN A 82 6.73 -17.56 -4.02
CA GLN A 82 7.40 -16.30 -3.69
C GLN A 82 7.27 -15.95 -2.21
N VAL A 83 6.15 -16.29 -1.55
CA VAL A 83 6.00 -16.10 -0.10
C VAL A 83 6.85 -17.09 0.68
N GLN A 84 7.03 -18.31 0.20
CA GLN A 84 7.96 -19.26 0.81
C GLN A 84 9.41 -18.79 0.66
N GLU A 85 9.80 -18.33 -0.52
CA GLU A 85 11.12 -17.73 -0.77
C GLU A 85 11.35 -16.50 0.12
N LEU A 86 10.35 -15.64 0.26
CA LEU A 86 10.38 -14.49 1.17
C LEU A 86 10.70 -14.90 2.62
N ARG A 87 10.00 -15.92 3.15
CA ARG A 87 10.25 -16.42 4.51
C ARG A 87 11.68 -16.93 4.68
N ILE A 88 12.14 -17.77 3.77
CA ILE A 88 13.49 -18.34 3.82
C ILE A 88 14.53 -17.23 3.72
N THR A 89 14.38 -16.32 2.78
CA THR A 89 15.33 -15.22 2.56
C THR A 89 15.42 -14.29 3.77
N LEU A 90 14.29 -13.92 4.37
CA LEU A 90 14.28 -13.05 5.54
C LEU A 90 14.79 -13.77 6.80
N GLN A 91 14.53 -15.06 6.96
CA GLN A 91 15.11 -15.85 8.03
C GLN A 91 16.63 -15.92 7.90
N ASN A 92 17.15 -16.22 6.73
CA ASN A 92 18.59 -16.24 6.45
C ASN A 92 19.23 -14.86 6.71
N LEU A 93 18.54 -13.77 6.35
CA LEU A 93 19.03 -12.41 6.63
C LEU A 93 19.17 -12.14 8.13
N VAL A 94 18.23 -12.65 8.94
CA VAL A 94 18.28 -12.56 10.40
C VAL A 94 19.41 -13.41 10.97
N GLU A 95 19.61 -14.63 10.50
CA GLU A 95 20.61 -15.57 11.01
C GLU A 95 22.05 -15.14 10.67
N ASN A 96 22.25 -14.60 9.46
CA ASN A 96 23.59 -14.19 8.98
C ASN A 96 23.95 -12.74 9.33
N ALA A 97 23.14 -12.06 10.15
CA ALA A 97 23.45 -10.69 10.55
C ALA A 97 24.62 -10.63 11.55
N ASP A 98 25.72 -10.01 11.15
CA ASP A 98 27.00 -9.95 11.84
C ASP A 98 27.10 -8.81 12.88
N THR A 99 26.16 -7.86 12.88
CA THR A 99 26.12 -6.74 13.82
C THR A 99 24.73 -6.56 14.41
N HIS A 100 24.66 -5.99 15.63
CA HIS A 100 23.39 -5.67 16.27
C HIS A 100 22.48 -4.80 15.40
N HIS A 101 23.04 -3.84 14.68
CA HIS A 101 22.26 -2.96 13.80
C HIS A 101 21.69 -3.72 12.60
N LYS A 102 22.50 -4.57 11.94
CA LYS A 102 22.00 -5.42 10.84
C LYS A 102 20.96 -6.42 11.33
N LYS A 103 21.19 -7.03 12.50
CA LYS A 103 20.24 -7.96 13.12
C LYS A 103 18.89 -7.30 13.40
N HIS A 104 18.90 -6.13 14.04
CA HIS A 104 17.68 -5.39 14.32
C HIS A 104 16.92 -5.03 13.03
N ARG A 105 17.63 -4.58 12.00
CA ARG A 105 17.03 -4.26 10.71
C ARG A 105 16.45 -5.50 10.03
N ALA A 106 17.14 -6.62 10.05
CA ALA A 106 16.66 -7.88 9.49
C ALA A 106 15.38 -8.37 10.19
N LEU A 107 15.36 -8.33 11.53
CA LEU A 107 14.18 -8.65 12.33
C LEU A 107 12.99 -7.76 11.97
N GLN A 108 13.23 -6.45 11.78
CA GLN A 108 12.15 -5.54 11.36
C GLN A 108 11.63 -5.85 9.96
N TYR A 109 12.49 -6.19 8.99
CA TYR A 109 12.07 -6.58 7.64
C TYR A 109 11.21 -7.84 7.67
N GLN A 110 11.62 -8.85 8.45
CA GLN A 110 10.89 -10.10 8.63
C GLN A 110 9.52 -9.86 9.29
N CYS A 111 9.49 -9.16 10.42
CA CYS A 111 8.24 -8.80 11.08
C CYS A 111 7.34 -7.97 10.15
N TYR A 112 7.87 -6.96 9.48
CA TYR A 112 7.09 -6.09 8.60
C TYR A 112 6.43 -6.83 7.45
N ALA A 113 7.19 -7.66 6.74
CA ALA A 113 6.67 -8.40 5.59
C ALA A 113 5.56 -9.37 5.99
N LEU A 114 5.80 -10.19 7.03
CA LEU A 114 4.85 -11.21 7.46
C LEU A 114 3.65 -10.60 8.22
N PHE A 115 3.86 -9.55 8.99
CA PHE A 115 2.78 -8.76 9.59
C PHE A 115 1.86 -8.16 8.51
N SER A 116 2.45 -7.55 7.47
CA SER A 116 1.68 -6.93 6.38
C SER A 116 0.90 -7.95 5.55
N LEU A 117 1.48 -9.14 5.31
CA LEU A 117 0.80 -10.26 4.65
C LEU A 117 -0.37 -10.79 5.49
N SER A 118 -0.13 -11.01 6.78
CA SER A 118 -1.11 -11.61 7.70
C SER A 118 -2.27 -10.66 7.99
N THR A 119 -1.98 -9.41 8.35
CA THR A 119 -3.00 -8.43 8.70
C THR A 119 -3.70 -7.79 7.51
N MET A 120 -3.08 -7.85 6.33
CA MET A 120 -3.51 -7.12 5.12
C MET A 120 -3.72 -5.62 5.37
N ALA A 121 -3.02 -5.06 6.35
CA ALA A 121 -3.14 -3.65 6.75
C ALA A 121 -2.68 -2.70 5.65
N ARG A 122 -3.24 -1.49 5.62
CA ARG A 122 -2.74 -0.41 4.78
C ARG A 122 -1.40 0.09 5.32
N VAL A 123 -0.49 0.50 4.44
CA VAL A 123 0.87 0.94 4.81
C VAL A 123 0.88 2.00 5.92
N ASN A 124 -0.07 2.93 5.90
CA ASN A 124 -0.18 3.95 6.94
C ASN A 124 -0.58 3.36 8.30
N ALA A 125 -1.43 2.35 8.33
CA ALA A 125 -1.79 1.64 9.55
C ALA A 125 -0.57 0.92 10.13
N VAL A 126 0.19 0.19 9.30
CA VAL A 126 1.42 -0.48 9.71
C VAL A 126 2.44 0.51 10.28
N ALA A 127 2.67 1.65 9.60
CA ALA A 127 3.61 2.67 10.05
C ALA A 127 3.25 3.29 11.41
N ASN A 128 1.96 3.30 11.77
CA ASN A 128 1.48 3.89 13.01
C ASN A 128 1.19 2.86 14.11
N THR A 129 1.41 1.57 13.88
CA THR A 129 1.16 0.51 14.87
C THR A 129 2.08 0.68 16.08
N LYS A 130 1.49 0.66 17.27
CA LYS A 130 2.19 0.74 18.56
C LYS A 130 2.07 -0.56 19.33
N TRP A 131 3.04 -0.83 20.20
CA TRP A 131 3.03 -2.01 21.08
C TRP A 131 1.82 -2.05 22.02
N GLU A 132 1.38 -0.90 22.51
CA GLU A 132 0.21 -0.77 23.40
C GLU A 132 -1.12 -1.21 22.76
N GLN A 133 -1.18 -1.23 21.43
CA GLN A 133 -2.36 -1.65 20.67
C GLN A 133 -2.41 -3.16 20.46
N ILE A 134 -1.30 -3.89 20.71
CA ILE A 134 -1.19 -5.31 20.40
C ILE A 134 -1.68 -6.14 21.60
N ASP A 135 -2.73 -6.93 21.35
CA ASP A 135 -3.16 -8.00 22.22
C ASP A 135 -2.59 -9.33 21.66
N PHE A 136 -1.54 -9.82 22.31
CA PHE A 136 -0.86 -11.05 21.90
C PHE A 136 -1.69 -12.31 22.16
N ASP A 137 -2.57 -12.31 23.16
CA ASP A 137 -3.38 -13.46 23.51
C ASP A 137 -4.46 -13.68 22.47
N ASN A 138 -5.13 -12.60 22.04
CA ASN A 138 -6.15 -12.64 21.01
C ASN A 138 -5.58 -12.47 19.59
N ARG A 139 -4.30 -12.17 19.44
CA ARG A 139 -3.60 -11.92 18.17
C ARG A 139 -4.26 -10.82 17.33
N VAL A 140 -4.51 -9.70 17.96
CA VAL A 140 -5.13 -8.53 17.32
C VAL A 140 -4.33 -7.26 17.59
N VAL A 141 -4.46 -6.30 16.70
CA VAL A 141 -4.06 -4.91 16.91
C VAL A 141 -5.34 -4.09 16.99
N ASN A 142 -5.58 -3.51 18.15
CA ASN A 142 -6.77 -2.71 18.44
C ASN A 142 -6.58 -1.23 18.06
N ASP A 143 -7.67 -0.52 17.89
CA ASP A 143 -7.71 0.93 17.72
C ASP A 143 -6.83 1.46 16.58
N VAL A 144 -6.76 0.72 15.47
CA VAL A 144 -6.01 1.10 14.29
C VAL A 144 -6.81 2.12 13.47
N VAL A 145 -6.29 3.34 13.37
CA VAL A 145 -6.93 4.39 12.57
C VAL A 145 -6.55 4.23 11.10
N GLU A 146 -7.53 3.96 10.26
CA GLU A 146 -7.39 3.91 8.82
C GLU A 146 -7.85 5.20 8.12
N LYS A 147 -7.91 5.15 6.79
CA LYS A 147 -8.33 6.28 5.95
C LYS A 147 -9.72 6.77 6.38
N GLU A 148 -9.91 8.09 6.40
CA GLU A 148 -11.17 8.77 6.77
C GLU A 148 -11.52 8.68 8.27
N GLY A 149 -10.55 8.25 9.12
CA GLY A 149 -10.74 8.21 10.58
C GLY A 149 -11.48 6.96 11.08
N TYR A 150 -11.72 5.98 10.23
CA TYR A 150 -12.31 4.70 10.68
C TYR A 150 -11.33 3.96 11.58
N VAL A 151 -11.83 3.50 12.72
CA VAL A 151 -11.08 2.66 13.66
C VAL A 151 -11.41 1.20 13.36
N VAL A 152 -10.37 0.39 13.22
CA VAL A 152 -10.47 -1.02 12.86
C VAL A 152 -9.59 -1.88 13.74
N THR A 153 -9.89 -3.17 13.83
CA THR A 153 -9.05 -4.19 14.44
C THR A 153 -8.37 -5.00 13.34
N LEU A 154 -7.06 -5.21 13.47
CA LEU A 154 -6.29 -6.07 12.57
C LEU A 154 -6.03 -7.41 13.26
N TYR A 155 -6.10 -8.49 12.50
CA TYR A 155 -5.87 -9.86 12.96
C TYR A 155 -4.56 -10.40 12.40
N PHE A 156 -3.77 -11.09 13.20
CA PHE A 156 -2.50 -11.68 12.76
C PHE A 156 -2.35 -13.15 13.18
N SER A 157 -1.47 -13.86 12.47
CA SER A 157 -1.22 -15.29 12.70
C SER A 157 -0.32 -15.54 13.90
N GLU A 158 -0.28 -16.80 14.37
CA GLU A 158 0.65 -17.21 15.43
C GLU A 158 2.12 -16.96 15.04
N GLU A 159 2.49 -17.25 13.79
CA GLU A 159 3.83 -16.95 13.26
C GLU A 159 4.20 -15.48 13.47
N VAL A 160 3.29 -14.56 13.18
CA VAL A 160 3.52 -13.11 13.37
C VAL A 160 3.62 -12.74 14.84
N LYS A 161 2.85 -13.39 15.72
CA LYS A 161 2.97 -13.22 17.17
C LYS A 161 4.39 -13.52 17.65
N GLU A 162 4.93 -14.68 17.28
CA GLU A 162 6.28 -15.10 17.65
C GLU A 162 7.37 -14.12 17.15
N LEU A 163 7.22 -13.65 15.90
CA LEU A 163 8.15 -12.66 15.34
C LEU A 163 8.09 -11.31 16.07
N LEU A 164 6.91 -10.84 16.42
CA LEU A 164 6.73 -9.59 17.16
C LEU A 164 7.31 -9.70 18.59
N LEU A 165 7.06 -10.82 19.28
CA LEU A 165 7.64 -11.09 20.59
C LEU A 165 9.18 -11.16 20.51
N GLY A 166 9.72 -11.82 19.49
CA GLY A 166 11.17 -11.88 19.24
C GLY A 166 11.78 -10.51 18.98
N LEU A 167 11.12 -9.65 18.19
CA LEU A 167 11.56 -8.28 17.95
C LEU A 167 11.53 -7.44 19.24
N LEU A 168 10.46 -7.57 20.03
CA LEU A 168 10.31 -6.83 21.29
C LEU A 168 11.40 -7.26 22.30
N GLU A 169 11.65 -8.56 22.45
CA GLU A 169 12.69 -9.08 23.32
C GLU A 169 14.09 -8.65 22.87
N TYR A 170 14.36 -8.71 21.56
CA TYR A 170 15.62 -8.22 21.02
C TYR A 170 15.87 -6.75 21.35
N ARG A 171 14.85 -5.90 21.26
CA ARG A 171 14.95 -4.47 21.61
C ARG A 171 15.20 -4.26 23.10
N LYS A 172 14.50 -4.98 23.96
CA LYS A 172 14.72 -4.94 25.42
C LYS A 172 16.15 -5.33 25.77
N THR A 173 16.63 -6.44 25.25
CA THR A 173 17.98 -6.96 25.53
C THR A 173 19.09 -6.01 25.05
N ASN A 174 18.85 -5.29 23.94
CA ASN A 174 19.85 -4.38 23.35
C ASN A 174 19.59 -2.90 23.67
N ASN A 175 18.69 -2.59 24.62
CA ASN A 175 18.32 -1.23 25.04
C ASN A 175 17.94 -0.30 23.86
N ILE A 176 17.21 -0.83 22.87
CA ILE A 176 16.75 -0.05 21.73
C ILE A 176 15.45 0.67 22.12
N ILE A 177 15.50 2.00 22.09
CA ILE A 177 14.34 2.85 22.39
C ILE A 177 13.54 3.03 21.12
N ASP A 178 12.28 2.57 21.09
CA ASP A 178 11.39 2.59 19.92
C ASP A 178 10.21 3.57 20.06
N ASN A 179 10.17 4.34 21.15
CA ASN A 179 9.10 5.28 21.44
C ASN A 179 7.69 4.68 21.38
N GLY A 180 7.58 3.38 21.67
CA GLY A 180 6.33 2.63 21.64
C GLY A 180 5.88 2.15 20.25
N TYR A 181 6.62 2.44 19.18
CA TYR A 181 6.28 2.00 17.82
C TYR A 181 6.85 0.62 17.50
N VAL A 182 6.05 -0.20 16.80
CA VAL A 182 6.48 -1.54 16.35
C VAL A 182 7.54 -1.43 15.26
N PHE A 183 7.39 -0.52 14.32
CA PHE A 183 8.35 -0.32 13.23
C PHE A 183 9.03 1.04 13.37
N VAL A 184 10.36 1.02 13.39
CA VAL A 184 11.17 2.23 13.59
C VAL A 184 12.31 2.30 12.58
N SER A 185 12.73 3.50 12.24
CA SER A 185 13.91 3.79 11.44
C SER A 185 14.95 4.54 12.29
N TYR A 186 16.23 4.28 12.01
CA TYR A 186 17.32 5.01 12.66
C TYR A 186 17.68 6.23 11.82
N THR A 187 17.52 7.41 12.42
CA THR A 187 17.84 8.69 11.77
C THR A 187 18.39 9.66 12.82
N ASP A 188 19.45 10.37 12.49
CA ASP A 188 20.09 11.38 13.36
C ASP A 188 20.41 10.89 14.78
N GLY A 189 20.94 9.67 14.88
CA GLY A 189 21.39 9.11 16.16
C GLY A 189 20.30 8.49 17.02
N LYS A 190 19.04 8.45 16.58
CA LYS A 190 17.91 7.90 17.31
C LYS A 190 16.99 7.04 16.45
N PHE A 191 16.23 6.19 17.10
CA PHE A 191 15.11 5.49 16.48
C PHE A 191 13.84 6.34 16.55
N ASP A 192 13.12 6.42 15.47
CA ASP A 192 11.81 7.08 15.40
C ASP A 192 10.87 6.27 14.49
N LYS A 193 9.60 6.58 14.55
CA LYS A 193 8.55 5.97 13.74
C LYS A 193 8.92 5.95 12.25
N VAL A 194 8.70 4.82 11.58
CA VAL A 194 8.84 4.74 10.13
C VAL A 194 7.82 5.60 9.41
N THR A 195 8.19 6.10 8.25
CA THR A 195 7.25 6.73 7.32
C THR A 195 6.72 5.72 6.30
N ASN A 196 5.63 6.05 5.61
CA ASN A 196 5.16 5.25 4.47
C ASN A 196 6.25 5.12 3.38
N GLY A 197 7.06 6.17 3.18
CA GLY A 197 8.19 6.15 2.26
C GLY A 197 9.26 5.14 2.69
N THR A 198 9.59 5.10 3.98
CA THR A 198 10.54 4.13 4.55
C THR A 198 10.05 2.70 4.33
N LEU A 199 8.77 2.40 4.62
CA LEU A 199 8.20 1.07 4.42
C LEU A 199 8.18 0.66 2.94
N ASN A 200 7.92 1.60 2.01
CA ASN A 200 8.05 1.32 0.59
C ASN A 200 9.50 1.05 0.17
N SER A 201 10.47 1.76 0.74
CA SER A 201 11.89 1.45 0.50
C SER A 201 12.27 0.06 1.02
N TRP A 202 11.72 -0.35 2.17
CA TRP A 202 11.89 -1.72 2.67
C TRP A 202 11.29 -2.75 1.70
N CYS A 203 10.12 -2.47 1.12
CA CYS A 203 9.53 -3.35 0.10
C CYS A 203 10.45 -3.53 -1.10
N HIS A 204 11.06 -2.46 -1.62
CA HIS A 204 12.00 -2.56 -2.73
C HIS A 204 13.22 -3.40 -2.36
N ILE A 205 13.83 -3.16 -1.19
CA ILE A 205 14.97 -3.96 -0.72
C ILE A 205 14.60 -5.45 -0.60
N ILE A 206 13.46 -5.75 0.01
CA ILE A 206 12.94 -7.11 0.16
C ILE A 206 12.63 -7.72 -1.21
N GLY A 207 12.02 -6.93 -2.10
CA GLY A 207 11.66 -7.35 -3.45
C GLY A 207 12.88 -7.72 -4.29
N GLU A 208 13.97 -6.97 -4.19
CA GLU A 208 15.24 -7.30 -4.85
C GLU A 208 15.79 -8.65 -4.37
N MET A 209 15.69 -8.94 -3.07
CA MET A 209 16.18 -10.20 -2.48
C MET A 209 15.40 -11.43 -3.00
N ILE A 210 14.14 -11.28 -3.38
CA ILE A 210 13.27 -12.36 -3.86
C ILE A 210 12.95 -12.25 -5.36
N ASN A 211 13.73 -11.51 -6.13
CA ASN A 211 13.55 -11.29 -7.57
C ASN A 211 12.19 -10.69 -7.97
N VAL A 212 11.60 -9.84 -7.09
CA VAL A 212 10.37 -9.08 -7.33
C VAL A 212 10.65 -7.57 -7.13
N PRO A 213 11.48 -6.92 -7.95
CA PRO A 213 11.96 -5.55 -7.72
C PRO A 213 10.84 -4.49 -7.73
N THR A 214 9.66 -4.83 -8.25
CA THR A 214 8.48 -3.97 -8.27
C THR A 214 7.61 -4.08 -7.02
N LEU A 215 8.05 -4.82 -5.99
CA LEU A 215 7.29 -5.03 -4.75
C LEU A 215 7.01 -3.72 -4.02
N HIS A 216 5.76 -3.49 -3.67
CA HIS A 216 5.29 -2.33 -2.91
C HIS A 216 4.50 -2.77 -1.67
N ALA A 217 4.35 -1.87 -0.70
CA ALA A 217 3.60 -2.17 0.51
C ALA A 217 2.16 -2.65 0.25
N HIS A 218 1.52 -2.16 -0.82
CA HIS A 218 0.17 -2.57 -1.17
C HIS A 218 0.08 -4.00 -1.72
N ASP A 219 1.19 -4.50 -2.28
CA ASP A 219 1.24 -5.86 -2.84
C ASP A 219 1.20 -6.92 -1.73
N PHE A 220 1.75 -6.66 -0.54
CA PHE A 220 1.57 -7.53 0.62
C PHE A 220 0.10 -7.69 1.00
N ARG A 221 -0.66 -6.60 0.98
CA ARG A 221 -2.10 -6.63 1.25
C ARG A 221 -2.85 -7.44 0.20
N HIS A 222 -2.54 -7.25 -1.08
CA HIS A 222 -3.13 -8.05 -2.17
C HIS A 222 -2.71 -9.52 -2.08
N SER A 223 -1.45 -9.78 -1.74
CA SER A 223 -0.93 -11.14 -1.57
C SER A 223 -1.64 -11.86 -0.43
N GLY A 224 -1.72 -11.26 0.75
CA GLY A 224 -2.40 -11.84 1.90
C GLY A 224 -3.86 -12.20 1.56
N ALA A 225 -4.59 -11.25 0.99
CA ALA A 225 -5.98 -11.47 0.61
C ALA A 225 -6.16 -12.57 -0.46
N THR A 226 -5.25 -12.65 -1.44
CA THR A 226 -5.27 -13.71 -2.47
C THR A 226 -4.95 -15.07 -1.85
N LEU A 227 -3.95 -15.14 -0.97
CA LEU A 227 -3.55 -16.37 -0.30
C LEU A 227 -4.64 -16.91 0.62
N TYR A 228 -5.28 -16.08 1.44
CA TYR A 228 -6.39 -16.49 2.29
C TYR A 228 -7.58 -16.98 1.48
N LYS A 229 -7.93 -16.30 0.39
CA LYS A 229 -8.98 -16.77 -0.51
C LYS A 229 -8.66 -18.13 -1.13
N ASN A 230 -7.41 -18.30 -1.64
CA ASN A 230 -6.97 -19.56 -2.24
C ASN A 230 -6.90 -20.70 -1.21
N ALA A 231 -6.68 -20.38 0.06
CA ALA A 231 -6.74 -21.33 1.17
C ALA A 231 -8.18 -21.70 1.59
N GLY A 232 -9.20 -21.12 0.94
CA GLY A 232 -10.62 -21.47 1.17
C GLY A 232 -11.41 -20.49 2.05
N MET A 233 -10.81 -19.36 2.45
CA MET A 233 -11.54 -18.32 3.19
C MET A 233 -12.63 -17.71 2.29
N SER A 234 -13.82 -17.44 2.85
CA SER A 234 -14.91 -16.81 2.12
C SER A 234 -14.55 -15.42 1.62
N LEU A 235 -15.19 -14.97 0.54
CA LEU A 235 -14.94 -13.62 0.00
C LEU A 235 -15.41 -12.53 0.97
N GLU A 236 -16.45 -12.84 1.71
CA GLU A 236 -17.04 -12.02 2.77
C GLU A 236 -16.04 -11.82 3.91
N ASP A 237 -15.41 -12.90 4.39
CA ASP A 237 -14.40 -12.83 5.45
C ASP A 237 -13.14 -12.08 4.98
N VAL A 238 -12.65 -12.35 3.77
CA VAL A 238 -11.52 -11.59 3.19
C VAL A 238 -11.88 -10.12 3.07
N SER A 239 -13.12 -9.79 2.67
CA SER A 239 -13.58 -8.39 2.58
C SER A 239 -13.65 -7.72 3.95
N ALA A 240 -14.10 -8.45 4.96
CA ALA A 240 -14.15 -7.98 6.35
C ALA A 240 -12.73 -7.71 6.88
N LEU A 241 -11.79 -8.64 6.68
CA LEU A 241 -10.38 -8.47 7.05
C LEU A 241 -9.70 -7.29 6.32
N LEU A 242 -10.12 -7.02 5.09
CA LEU A 242 -9.66 -5.86 4.32
C LEU A 242 -10.32 -4.53 4.77
N ASN A 243 -11.27 -4.57 5.69
CA ASN A 243 -12.05 -3.39 6.11
C ASN A 243 -12.60 -2.61 4.90
N HIS A 244 -13.14 -3.33 3.90
CA HIS A 244 -13.83 -2.71 2.79
C HIS A 244 -15.29 -2.45 3.19
N SER A 245 -15.81 -1.26 2.85
CA SER A 245 -17.21 -0.89 3.10
C SER A 245 -18.24 -1.72 2.31
N GLY A 246 -17.77 -2.66 1.46
CA GLY A 246 -18.61 -3.58 0.69
C GLY A 246 -17.77 -4.58 -0.10
N THR A 247 -18.36 -5.72 -0.43
CA THR A 247 -17.72 -6.82 -1.17
C THR A 247 -17.43 -6.48 -2.64
N ASP A 248 -18.01 -5.43 -3.19
CA ASP A 248 -17.88 -5.07 -4.62
C ASP A 248 -16.45 -4.77 -5.03
N VAL A 249 -15.68 -4.09 -4.19
CA VAL A 249 -14.26 -3.80 -4.46
C VAL A 249 -13.46 -5.09 -4.43
N THR A 250 -13.66 -5.90 -3.42
CA THR A 250 -13.03 -7.22 -3.25
C THR A 250 -13.40 -8.14 -4.41
N ARG A 251 -14.67 -8.21 -4.76
CA ARG A 251 -15.19 -9.02 -5.86
C ARG A 251 -14.56 -8.66 -7.21
N LYS A 252 -14.35 -7.38 -7.52
CA LYS A 252 -13.72 -6.95 -8.78
C LYS A 252 -12.27 -7.42 -8.94
N PHE A 253 -11.53 -7.53 -7.85
CA PHE A 253 -10.15 -8.02 -7.89
C PHE A 253 -10.09 -9.55 -8.00
N TYR A 254 -10.95 -10.27 -7.29
CA TYR A 254 -10.88 -11.74 -7.16
C TYR A 254 -11.67 -12.51 -8.21
N ILE A 255 -12.76 -11.98 -8.79
CA ILE A 255 -13.48 -12.66 -9.89
C ILE A 255 -12.58 -12.89 -11.11
N ARG A 256 -11.53 -12.06 -11.31
CA ARG A 256 -10.62 -12.22 -12.46
C ARG A 256 -9.58 -13.33 -12.25
N VAL A 257 -9.21 -13.62 -10.99
CA VAL A 257 -8.32 -14.74 -10.63
C VAL A 257 -9.07 -16.08 -10.70
N ASP A 258 -10.36 -16.08 -10.39
CA ASP A 258 -11.22 -17.26 -10.37
C ASP A 258 -11.40 -17.97 -11.72
N LYS A 259 -11.11 -17.35 -12.87
CA LYS A 259 -11.25 -18.03 -14.16
C LYS A 259 -10.36 -19.29 -14.30
N LYS A 260 -9.17 -19.27 -13.70
CA LYS A 260 -8.27 -20.41 -13.68
C LYS A 260 -8.73 -21.47 -12.66
N ILE A 261 -9.22 -21.02 -11.52
CA ILE A 261 -9.77 -21.87 -10.44
C ILE A 261 -11.13 -22.47 -10.86
N ILE A 262 -11.97 -21.73 -11.57
CA ILE A 262 -13.24 -22.25 -12.12
C ILE A 262 -12.96 -23.35 -13.13
N SER A 263 -11.96 -23.23 -14.01
CA SER A 263 -11.55 -24.28 -14.92
C SER A 263 -11.09 -25.54 -14.18
N GLN A 264 -10.22 -25.39 -13.17
CA GLN A 264 -9.72 -26.50 -12.36
C GLN A 264 -10.77 -27.13 -11.43
N ASN A 265 -11.77 -26.35 -10.99
CA ASN A 265 -12.87 -26.86 -10.18
C ASN A 265 -13.96 -27.54 -11.02
N LYS A 266 -14.10 -27.19 -12.30
CA LYS A 266 -15.02 -27.90 -13.21
C LYS A 266 -14.68 -29.38 -13.31
N ASP A 267 -13.38 -29.71 -13.38
CA ASP A 267 -12.90 -31.09 -13.45
C ASP A 267 -13.20 -31.92 -12.17
N LYS A 268 -13.53 -31.25 -11.06
CA LYS A 268 -13.93 -31.93 -9.79
C LYS A 268 -15.43 -32.23 -9.69
N PHE A 269 -16.23 -31.70 -10.60
CA PHE A 269 -17.69 -31.79 -10.62
C PHE A 269 -18.22 -32.31 -11.96
N ASP A 270 -17.42 -33.12 -12.71
CA ASP A 270 -17.94 -33.87 -13.85
C ASP A 270 -18.87 -34.98 -13.34
N PHE A 271 -20.15 -34.87 -13.75
CA PHE A 271 -21.21 -35.83 -13.48
C PHE A 271 -21.15 -36.99 -14.48
#